data_ad5716a141d382f3f141ed603c6001de
#
_entry.id   ad5716a141d382f3f141ed603c6001de
#
_cell.length_a   1.000
_cell.length_b   1.000
_cell.length_c   1.000
_cell.angle_alpha   90.00
_cell.angle_beta   90.00
_cell.angle_gamma   90.00
#
_symmetry.space_group_name_H-M   'P 1'
#
loop_
_entity.id
_entity.type
_entity.pdbx_description
1 polymer ?
#
loop_
_entity_poly.entity_id
_entity_poly.type
_entity_poly.pdbx_seq_one_letter_code
_entity_poly.pdbx_strand_id
1 'polypeptide(L)'
;MGCLQRPVVALIMVMPDLKSALRAFFDIDAQPLSAAERWRSTLGALIFVAVAGFLLRGFPVGVHWLVAPVGASTVILFALPHSPVAAPWPVLGSYLFGTACGFVALLLVPSPPLAAALAVAATIWLMARYNCIHPPGGAVPLMMVLAAPPTADALRRLSLAVVANVLLMLLLAVLINNLLLRRRYPWHAGPAAQNPHLTRDVLPEQRIGLTHEDLEYAFKARDTFVDVQEGELVELYNLAVDHAFERHTSLTCGDVMSRDLITVSFSTGLDEAWAELSLHRIRALPVVDGFGRLLGIVTLTDFLRELDHPPLPALGVRLRDLLRRTPGTHSEKAEVVGQIMTRAVVTAHVDMPITSLVHTLAEKAVHHIPVLDDTQRVVGIVTPSDINAALYKQLALRTP
;
A
#
# COMPACT_ATOMS: atom_id res chain seq x y z
N MET A 1 -25.01 58.75 34.67
CA MET A 1 -25.76 57.49 34.47
C MET A 1 -25.55 57.07 33.02
N GLY A 2 -24.76 56.08 32.77
CA GLY A 2 -24.52 55.63 31.39
C GLY A 2 -23.22 54.86 31.21
N CYS A 3 -23.00 53.73 31.92
CA CYS A 3 -21.83 52.92 31.66
C CYS A 3 -21.93 51.53 32.31
N LEU A 4 -22.97 50.74 31.95
CA LEU A 4 -23.12 49.35 32.47
C LEU A 4 -23.93 48.42 31.57
N GLN A 5 -23.98 48.64 30.24
CA GLN A 5 -24.77 47.79 29.33
C GLN A 5 -24.01 47.15 28.16
N ARG A 6 -22.67 47.08 28.19
CA ARG A 6 -21.90 46.51 27.06
C ARG A 6 -21.18 45.17 27.26
N PRO A 7 -21.10 44.47 28.40
CA PRO A 7 -20.42 43.17 28.40
C PRO A 7 -21.34 41.94 28.21
N VAL A 8 -22.67 42.05 28.35
CA VAL A 8 -23.55 40.87 28.31
C VAL A 8 -23.91 40.45 26.88
N VAL A 9 -24.00 41.39 25.94
CA VAL A 9 -24.36 41.11 24.53
C VAL A 9 -23.16 40.47 23.78
N ALA A 10 -21.93 40.82 24.14
CA ALA A 10 -20.72 40.23 23.52
C ALA A 10 -20.48 38.77 23.95
N LEU A 11 -21.00 38.31 25.08
CA LEU A 11 -20.85 36.95 25.56
C LEU A 11 -21.83 35.95 24.91
N ILE A 12 -22.94 36.46 24.34
CA ILE A 12 -23.96 35.61 23.68
C ILE A 12 -23.59 35.36 22.18
N MET A 13 -22.69 36.14 21.59
CA MET A 13 -22.27 35.98 20.19
C MET A 13 -21.12 35.00 19.97
N VAL A 14 -20.57 34.35 21.01
CA VAL A 14 -19.46 33.39 20.93
C VAL A 14 -19.86 31.96 21.39
N MET A 15 -21.16 31.72 21.58
CA MET A 15 -21.58 30.31 21.75
C MET A 15 -21.77 29.71 20.36
N PRO A 16 -20.89 28.71 19.94
CA PRO A 16 -21.19 27.95 18.74
C PRO A 16 -22.57 27.31 18.93
N ASP A 17 -23.39 27.28 17.88
CA ASP A 17 -24.68 26.61 17.87
C ASP A 17 -24.52 25.25 18.58
N LEU A 18 -25.35 24.92 19.55
CA LEU A 18 -25.30 23.70 20.31
C LEU A 18 -25.19 22.46 19.40
N LYS A 19 -25.78 22.53 18.21
CA LYS A 19 -25.67 21.50 17.18
C LYS A 19 -24.27 21.38 16.61
N SER A 20 -23.55 22.48 16.39
CA SER A 20 -22.17 22.44 15.89
C SER A 20 -21.21 21.99 16.97
N ALA A 21 -21.42 22.41 18.22
CA ALA A 21 -20.67 21.95 19.37
C ALA A 21 -20.88 20.45 19.64
N LEU A 22 -22.12 19.95 19.53
CA LEU A 22 -22.43 18.53 19.67
C LEU A 22 -21.84 17.72 18.50
N ARG A 23 -21.88 18.22 17.27
CA ARG A 23 -21.24 17.56 16.12
C ARG A 23 -19.73 17.47 16.31
N ALA A 24 -19.07 18.54 16.73
CA ALA A 24 -17.64 18.57 17.02
C ALA A 24 -17.27 17.65 18.21
N PHE A 25 -18.15 17.56 19.21
CA PHE A 25 -17.94 16.69 20.37
C PHE A 25 -18.07 15.20 20.02
N PHE A 26 -19.03 14.83 19.16
CA PHE A 26 -19.24 13.44 18.76
C PHE A 26 -18.41 13.00 17.55
N ASP A 27 -17.67 13.91 16.93
CA ASP A 27 -16.78 13.68 15.75
C ASP A 27 -17.40 12.69 14.72
N ILE A 28 -18.62 13.04 14.27
CA ILE A 28 -19.43 12.17 13.40
C ILE A 28 -18.89 12.13 11.94
N ASP A 29 -17.89 12.96 11.63
CA ASP A 29 -17.33 13.11 10.29
C ASP A 29 -16.26 12.04 9.93
N ALA A 30 -16.09 11.01 10.75
CA ALA A 30 -15.24 9.86 10.41
C ALA A 30 -15.67 9.23 9.08
N GLN A 31 -14.72 9.01 8.17
CA GLN A 31 -15.03 8.41 6.86
C GLN A 31 -15.63 7.02 7.04
N PRO A 32 -16.84 6.76 6.53
CA PRO A 32 -17.48 5.47 6.70
C PRO A 32 -16.75 4.39 5.87
N LEU A 33 -16.54 3.23 6.46
CA LEU A 33 -16.09 2.05 5.72
C LEU A 33 -16.97 1.79 4.50
N SER A 34 -16.38 1.36 3.39
CA SER A 34 -17.14 0.95 2.21
C SER A 34 -18.15 -0.16 2.54
N ALA A 35 -19.22 -0.28 1.75
CA ALA A 35 -20.22 -1.34 1.97
C ALA A 35 -19.59 -2.74 1.91
N ALA A 36 -18.67 -2.97 0.98
CA ALA A 36 -17.94 -4.23 0.85
C ALA A 36 -17.10 -4.53 2.10
N GLU A 37 -16.42 -3.52 2.62
CA GLU A 37 -15.56 -3.66 3.81
C GLU A 37 -16.38 -3.89 5.09
N ARG A 38 -17.52 -3.25 5.23
CA ARG A 38 -18.47 -3.53 6.33
C ARG A 38 -18.90 -4.99 6.33
N TRP A 39 -19.30 -5.52 5.15
CA TRP A 39 -19.70 -6.93 5.03
C TRP A 39 -18.55 -7.90 5.30
N ARG A 40 -17.36 -7.63 4.81
CA ARG A 40 -16.16 -8.45 5.07
C ARG A 40 -15.84 -8.50 6.56
N SER A 41 -15.85 -7.36 7.25
CA SER A 41 -15.59 -7.26 8.68
C SER A 41 -16.63 -8.02 9.49
N THR A 42 -17.92 -7.83 9.18
CA THR A 42 -19.02 -8.50 9.87
C THR A 42 -18.99 -10.03 9.68
N LEU A 43 -18.78 -10.47 8.44
CA LEU A 43 -18.69 -11.90 8.13
C LEU A 43 -17.46 -12.55 8.77
N GLY A 44 -16.31 -11.87 8.73
CA GLY A 44 -15.09 -12.34 9.39
C GLY A 44 -15.26 -12.52 10.89
N ALA A 45 -15.85 -11.53 11.55
CA ALA A 45 -16.16 -11.58 12.98
C ALA A 45 -17.15 -12.71 13.32
N LEU A 46 -18.21 -12.85 12.52
CA LEU A 46 -19.20 -13.92 12.70
C LEU A 46 -18.55 -15.31 12.61
N ILE A 47 -17.80 -15.56 11.54
CA ILE A 47 -17.14 -16.84 11.29
C ILE A 47 -16.12 -17.11 12.41
N PHE A 48 -15.32 -16.10 12.77
CA PHE A 48 -14.34 -16.24 13.84
C PHE A 48 -14.99 -16.67 15.14
N VAL A 49 -16.00 -15.92 15.64
CA VAL A 49 -16.64 -16.22 16.93
C VAL A 49 -17.32 -17.59 16.90
N ALA A 50 -17.99 -17.93 15.81
CA ALA A 50 -18.63 -19.22 15.64
C ALA A 50 -17.62 -20.38 15.67
N VAL A 51 -16.56 -20.30 14.88
CA VAL A 51 -15.53 -21.36 14.78
C VAL A 51 -14.74 -21.47 16.09
N ALA A 52 -14.28 -20.35 16.64
CA ALA A 52 -13.55 -20.34 17.91
C ALA A 52 -14.42 -20.90 19.06
N GLY A 53 -15.68 -20.50 19.10
CA GLY A 53 -16.64 -21.00 20.07
C GLY A 53 -16.89 -22.49 19.95
N PHE A 54 -17.03 -22.99 18.73
CA PHE A 54 -17.21 -24.42 18.48
C PHE A 54 -15.97 -25.25 18.85
N LEU A 55 -14.79 -24.78 18.51
CA LEU A 55 -13.53 -25.47 18.81
C LEU A 55 -13.22 -25.49 20.32
N LEU A 56 -13.47 -24.40 21.01
CA LEU A 56 -13.18 -24.28 22.45
C LEU A 56 -14.25 -24.93 23.34
N ARG A 57 -15.43 -25.26 22.80
CA ARG A 57 -16.53 -25.89 23.57
C ARG A 57 -16.15 -27.23 24.18
N GLY A 58 -15.21 -27.96 23.55
CA GLY A 58 -14.74 -29.26 24.04
C GLY A 58 -13.59 -29.20 25.05
N PHE A 59 -13.10 -28.02 25.39
CA PHE A 59 -12.00 -27.90 26.35
C PHE A 59 -12.53 -28.01 27.80
N PRO A 60 -11.99 -28.94 28.60
CA PRO A 60 -12.52 -29.27 29.95
C PRO A 60 -12.06 -28.25 31.02
N VAL A 61 -12.18 -26.95 30.75
CA VAL A 61 -11.55 -25.92 31.59
C VAL A 61 -12.49 -25.39 32.69
N GLY A 62 -13.77 -25.81 32.73
CA GLY A 62 -14.72 -25.36 33.76
C GLY A 62 -14.95 -23.83 33.80
N VAL A 63 -14.51 -23.12 32.79
CA VAL A 63 -14.60 -21.68 32.57
C VAL A 63 -15.27 -21.45 31.21
N HIS A 64 -15.85 -20.28 31.00
CA HIS A 64 -16.45 -19.91 29.72
C HIS A 64 -15.46 -20.19 28.57
N TRP A 65 -15.94 -20.88 27.53
CA TRP A 65 -15.15 -21.31 26.38
C TRP A 65 -14.51 -20.15 25.59
N LEU A 66 -15.14 -18.97 25.55
CA LEU A 66 -14.56 -17.72 25.06
C LEU A 66 -14.40 -16.71 26.20
N VAL A 67 -13.23 -16.11 26.31
CA VAL A 67 -12.99 -15.05 27.29
C VAL A 67 -13.48 -13.70 26.74
N ALA A 68 -14.11 -12.90 27.62
CA ALA A 68 -14.78 -11.64 27.23
C ALA A 68 -13.89 -10.68 26.39
N PRO A 69 -12.60 -10.48 26.69
CA PRO A 69 -11.73 -9.60 25.88
C PRO A 69 -11.60 -9.99 24.40
N VAL A 70 -11.83 -11.28 24.06
CA VAL A 70 -11.79 -11.75 22.66
C VAL A 70 -12.83 -11.05 21.78
N GLY A 71 -14.00 -10.70 22.35
CA GLY A 71 -15.03 -9.96 21.61
C GLY A 71 -14.53 -8.60 21.11
N ALA A 72 -13.85 -7.85 21.97
CA ALA A 72 -13.25 -6.56 21.59
C ALA A 72 -12.09 -6.73 20.59
N SER A 73 -11.23 -7.74 20.80
CA SER A 73 -10.15 -8.07 19.85
C SER A 73 -10.70 -8.45 18.48
N THR A 74 -11.85 -9.12 18.41
CA THR A 74 -12.51 -9.48 17.15
C THR A 74 -12.85 -8.23 16.32
N VAL A 75 -13.31 -7.16 16.96
CA VAL A 75 -13.57 -5.89 16.26
C VAL A 75 -12.27 -5.36 15.65
N ILE A 76 -11.19 -5.30 16.41
CA ILE A 76 -9.91 -4.78 15.94
C ILE A 76 -9.35 -5.65 14.80
N LEU A 77 -9.36 -6.98 14.94
CA LEU A 77 -8.80 -7.90 13.96
C LEU A 77 -9.57 -7.97 12.63
N PHE A 78 -10.86 -7.67 12.63
CA PHE A 78 -11.70 -7.78 11.42
C PHE A 78 -12.23 -6.45 10.91
N ALA A 79 -12.38 -5.41 11.71
CA ALA A 79 -12.77 -4.08 11.27
C ALA A 79 -11.56 -3.15 11.02
N LEU A 80 -10.44 -3.37 11.71
CA LEU A 80 -9.22 -2.57 11.64
C LEU A 80 -7.97 -3.45 11.44
N PRO A 81 -7.94 -4.37 10.46
CA PRO A 81 -6.86 -5.36 10.33
C PRO A 81 -5.49 -4.75 10.00
N HIS A 82 -5.47 -3.51 9.51
CA HIS A 82 -4.24 -2.77 9.17
C HIS A 82 -3.71 -1.94 10.35
N SER A 83 -4.49 -1.76 11.41
CA SER A 83 -4.05 -1.02 12.60
C SER A 83 -2.84 -1.68 13.26
N PRO A 84 -1.84 -0.91 13.73
CA PRO A 84 -0.72 -1.41 14.51
C PRO A 84 -1.14 -2.25 15.72
N VAL A 85 -2.26 -1.89 16.37
CA VAL A 85 -2.77 -2.65 17.53
C VAL A 85 -3.40 -3.99 17.16
N ALA A 86 -3.68 -4.23 15.87
CA ALA A 86 -4.14 -5.51 15.35
C ALA A 86 -2.99 -6.49 15.05
N ALA A 87 -1.74 -6.04 15.03
CA ALA A 87 -0.59 -6.87 14.69
C ALA A 87 -0.43 -8.04 15.68
N PRO A 88 0.14 -9.19 15.26
CA PRO A 88 0.24 -10.39 16.10
C PRO A 88 0.95 -10.18 17.43
N TRP A 89 2.03 -9.39 17.47
CA TRP A 89 2.76 -9.13 18.71
C TRP A 89 1.96 -8.32 19.72
N PRO A 90 1.34 -7.16 19.39
CA PRO A 90 0.42 -6.46 20.27
C PRO A 90 -0.68 -7.35 20.84
N VAL A 91 -1.33 -8.13 19.99
CA VAL A 91 -2.39 -9.04 20.43
C VAL A 91 -1.86 -10.09 21.40
N LEU A 92 -0.81 -10.82 21.04
CA LEU A 92 -0.25 -11.88 21.89
C LEU A 92 0.35 -11.32 23.19
N GLY A 93 1.22 -10.31 23.07
CA GLY A 93 1.93 -9.72 24.20
C GLY A 93 0.99 -9.13 25.26
N SER A 94 -0.04 -8.40 24.82
CA SER A 94 -1.01 -7.80 25.72
C SER A 94 -1.79 -8.84 26.54
N TYR A 95 -2.23 -9.93 25.90
CA TYR A 95 -2.92 -11.02 26.59
C TYR A 95 -2.01 -11.77 27.55
N LEU A 96 -0.75 -12.02 27.17
CA LEU A 96 0.24 -12.67 28.05
C LEU A 96 0.56 -11.80 29.28
N PHE A 97 0.84 -10.50 29.08
CA PHE A 97 1.09 -9.59 30.18
C PHE A 97 -0.15 -9.39 31.04
N GLY A 98 -1.33 -9.23 30.44
CA GLY A 98 -2.58 -9.15 31.18
C GLY A 98 -2.85 -10.38 32.03
N THR A 99 -2.60 -11.57 31.48
CA THR A 99 -2.74 -12.84 32.23
C THR A 99 -1.74 -12.91 33.37
N ALA A 100 -0.47 -12.58 33.13
CA ALA A 100 0.57 -12.60 34.15
C ALA A 100 0.28 -11.61 35.30
N CYS A 101 -0.10 -10.37 34.97
CA CYS A 101 -0.44 -9.36 35.96
C CYS A 101 -1.68 -9.73 36.75
N GLY A 102 -2.74 -10.24 36.09
CA GLY A 102 -3.94 -10.73 36.77
C GLY A 102 -3.65 -11.91 37.69
N PHE A 103 -2.83 -12.84 37.24
CA PHE A 103 -2.42 -14.01 38.06
C PHE A 103 -1.65 -13.57 39.31
N VAL A 104 -0.65 -12.70 39.17
CA VAL A 104 0.16 -12.21 40.27
C VAL A 104 -0.67 -11.38 41.26
N ALA A 105 -1.52 -10.51 40.73
CA ALA A 105 -2.38 -9.67 41.59
C ALA A 105 -3.32 -10.51 42.44
N LEU A 106 -3.93 -11.55 41.89
CA LEU A 106 -4.82 -12.46 42.65
C LEU A 106 -4.09 -13.26 43.71
N LEU A 107 -2.80 -13.52 43.57
CA LEU A 107 -2.00 -14.20 44.60
C LEU A 107 -1.54 -13.27 45.71
N LEU A 108 -1.20 -12.01 45.37
CA LEU A 108 -0.50 -11.12 46.29
C LEU A 108 -1.40 -10.05 46.95
N VAL A 109 -2.55 -9.71 46.34
CA VAL A 109 -3.38 -8.58 46.76
C VAL A 109 -4.74 -9.09 47.26
N PRO A 110 -5.01 -9.06 48.57
CA PRO A 110 -6.26 -9.58 49.13
C PRO A 110 -7.52 -8.78 48.76
N SER A 111 -7.36 -7.48 48.47
CA SER A 111 -8.49 -6.60 48.12
C SER A 111 -8.78 -6.68 46.61
N PRO A 112 -9.93 -7.20 46.15
CA PRO A 112 -10.22 -7.34 44.73
C PRO A 112 -10.21 -6.02 43.96
N PRO A 113 -10.74 -4.88 44.45
CA PRO A 113 -10.64 -3.61 43.75
C PRO A 113 -9.19 -3.14 43.56
N LEU A 114 -8.36 -3.31 44.58
CA LEU A 114 -6.95 -2.94 44.52
C LEU A 114 -6.16 -3.89 43.59
N ALA A 115 -6.44 -5.20 43.66
CA ALA A 115 -5.85 -6.18 42.75
C ALA A 115 -6.17 -5.85 41.29
N ALA A 116 -7.41 -5.51 40.96
CA ALA A 116 -7.84 -5.10 39.65
C ALA A 116 -7.10 -3.84 39.18
N ALA A 117 -7.05 -2.80 40.00
CA ALA A 117 -6.40 -1.54 39.67
C ALA A 117 -4.90 -1.72 39.41
N LEU A 118 -4.20 -2.44 40.29
CA LEU A 118 -2.77 -2.69 40.17
C LEU A 118 -2.46 -3.57 38.93
N ALA A 119 -3.26 -4.62 38.71
CA ALA A 119 -3.05 -5.51 37.58
C ALA A 119 -3.27 -4.82 36.25
N VAL A 120 -4.30 -3.98 36.10
CA VAL A 120 -4.54 -3.19 34.88
C VAL A 120 -3.41 -2.16 34.66
N ALA A 121 -3.05 -1.42 35.72
CA ALA A 121 -1.96 -0.43 35.61
C ALA A 121 -0.62 -1.06 35.21
N ALA A 122 -0.24 -2.18 35.84
CA ALA A 122 0.98 -2.92 35.48
C ALA A 122 0.91 -3.46 34.05
N THR A 123 -0.24 -3.94 33.62
CA THR A 123 -0.43 -4.43 32.23
C THR A 123 -0.24 -3.30 31.23
N ILE A 124 -0.83 -2.14 31.44
CA ILE A 124 -0.66 -0.95 30.57
C ILE A 124 0.81 -0.56 30.50
N TRP A 125 1.49 -0.51 31.63
CA TRP A 125 2.91 -0.18 31.68
C TRP A 125 3.78 -1.17 30.89
N LEU A 126 3.52 -2.48 31.06
CA LEU A 126 4.23 -3.53 30.31
C LEU A 126 3.94 -3.46 28.82
N MET A 127 2.68 -3.28 28.43
CA MET A 127 2.32 -3.10 27.02
C MET A 127 3.07 -1.93 26.37
N ALA A 128 3.13 -0.78 27.04
CA ALA A 128 3.87 0.39 26.57
C ALA A 128 5.38 0.12 26.51
N ARG A 129 5.96 -0.55 27.53
CA ARG A 129 7.40 -0.84 27.62
C ARG A 129 7.87 -1.81 26.54
N TYR A 130 7.02 -2.75 26.12
CA TYR A 130 7.35 -3.81 25.14
C TYR A 130 6.70 -3.61 23.77
N ASN A 131 6.15 -2.42 23.50
CA ASN A 131 5.53 -2.06 22.22
C ASN A 131 4.44 -3.06 21.80
N CYS A 132 3.57 -3.46 22.73
CA CYS A 132 2.50 -4.40 22.46
C CYS A 132 1.14 -3.88 22.94
N ILE A 133 0.85 -2.61 22.65
CA ILE A 133 -0.42 -1.97 23.01
C ILE A 133 -1.53 -2.60 22.17
N HIS A 134 -2.42 -3.33 22.87
CA HIS A 134 -3.67 -3.86 22.31
C HIS A 134 -4.76 -3.72 23.38
N PRO A 135 -5.65 -2.75 23.27
CA PRO A 135 -6.57 -2.36 24.34
C PRO A 135 -7.37 -3.50 24.98
N PRO A 136 -7.89 -4.48 24.21
CA PRO A 136 -8.59 -5.61 24.82
C PRO A 136 -7.75 -6.46 25.78
N GLY A 137 -6.43 -6.53 25.57
CA GLY A 137 -5.50 -7.21 26.49
C GLY A 137 -5.48 -6.58 27.90
N GLY A 138 -5.74 -5.26 28.00
CA GLY A 138 -5.90 -4.56 29.28
C GLY A 138 -7.13 -4.98 30.07
N ALA A 139 -8.14 -5.54 29.40
CA ALA A 139 -9.31 -6.09 30.06
C ALA A 139 -9.11 -7.51 30.65
N VAL A 140 -8.04 -8.20 30.25
CA VAL A 140 -7.73 -9.57 30.70
C VAL A 140 -7.54 -9.62 32.23
N PRO A 141 -6.64 -8.82 32.84
CA PRO A 141 -6.45 -8.86 34.29
C PRO A 141 -7.71 -8.49 35.08
N LEU A 142 -8.49 -7.52 34.58
CA LEU A 142 -9.76 -7.16 35.17
C LEU A 142 -10.74 -8.32 35.14
N MET A 143 -10.89 -8.99 34.02
CA MET A 143 -11.72 -10.18 33.86
C MET A 143 -11.28 -11.30 34.84
N MET A 144 -9.97 -11.54 34.98
CA MET A 144 -9.45 -12.57 35.90
C MET A 144 -9.77 -12.28 37.35
N VAL A 145 -9.65 -11.01 37.78
CA VAL A 145 -10.00 -10.59 39.14
C VAL A 145 -11.51 -10.72 39.38
N LEU A 146 -12.34 -10.31 38.42
CA LEU A 146 -13.80 -10.41 38.52
C LEU A 146 -14.30 -11.86 38.48
N ALA A 147 -13.60 -12.77 37.81
CA ALA A 147 -13.92 -14.19 37.82
C ALA A 147 -13.66 -14.86 39.15
N ALA A 148 -12.86 -14.24 40.03
CA ALA A 148 -12.56 -14.66 41.40
C ALA A 148 -12.38 -16.19 41.55
N PRO A 149 -11.42 -16.83 40.84
CA PRO A 149 -11.24 -18.27 40.85
C PRO A 149 -10.98 -18.77 42.31
N PRO A 150 -11.76 -19.76 42.81
CA PRO A 150 -11.75 -20.12 44.22
C PRO A 150 -10.48 -20.88 44.65
N THR A 151 -9.70 -21.39 43.72
CA THR A 151 -8.49 -22.19 44.00
C THR A 151 -7.37 -21.82 43.04
N ALA A 152 -6.12 -22.04 43.45
CA ALA A 152 -4.94 -21.86 42.61
C ALA A 152 -5.00 -22.68 41.31
N ASP A 153 -5.67 -23.84 41.39
CA ASP A 153 -5.86 -24.73 40.23
C ASP A 153 -6.89 -24.15 39.23
N ALA A 154 -7.96 -23.55 39.74
CA ALA A 154 -8.93 -22.81 38.93
C ALA A 154 -8.27 -21.59 38.25
N LEU A 155 -7.42 -20.87 38.99
CA LEU A 155 -6.66 -19.73 38.47
C LEU A 155 -5.71 -20.17 37.37
N ARG A 156 -4.98 -21.27 37.53
CA ARG A 156 -4.11 -21.85 36.46
C ARG A 156 -4.92 -22.23 35.22
N ARG A 157 -6.07 -22.90 35.40
CA ARG A 157 -6.96 -23.25 34.27
C ARG A 157 -7.47 -22.00 33.54
N LEU A 158 -7.87 -20.97 34.26
CA LEU A 158 -8.30 -19.71 33.66
C LEU A 158 -7.15 -19.06 32.83
N SER A 159 -5.95 -19.02 33.39
CA SER A 159 -4.77 -18.47 32.67
C SER A 159 -4.45 -19.26 31.39
N LEU A 160 -4.49 -20.59 31.45
CA LEU A 160 -4.32 -21.44 30.28
C LEU A 160 -5.43 -21.24 29.25
N ALA A 161 -6.68 -21.04 29.70
CA ALA A 161 -7.79 -20.74 28.80
C ALA A 161 -7.58 -19.41 28.07
N VAL A 162 -7.09 -18.36 28.72
CA VAL A 162 -6.78 -17.08 28.09
C VAL A 162 -5.69 -17.25 27.03
N VAL A 163 -4.61 -17.97 27.36
CA VAL A 163 -3.53 -18.25 26.41
C VAL A 163 -4.03 -19.06 25.21
N ALA A 164 -4.82 -20.10 25.43
CA ALA A 164 -5.41 -20.87 24.34
C ALA A 164 -6.31 -20.04 23.43
N ASN A 165 -7.12 -19.15 24.03
CA ASN A 165 -7.98 -18.22 23.30
C ASN A 165 -7.17 -17.29 22.40
N VAL A 166 -6.09 -16.66 22.89
CA VAL A 166 -5.31 -15.72 22.08
C VAL A 166 -4.55 -16.44 20.96
N LEU A 167 -4.00 -17.63 21.20
CA LEU A 167 -3.32 -18.41 20.17
C LEU A 167 -4.29 -18.84 19.05
N LEU A 168 -5.47 -19.35 19.43
CA LEU A 168 -6.51 -19.70 18.47
C LEU A 168 -7.02 -18.47 17.73
N MET A 169 -7.19 -17.36 18.41
CA MET A 169 -7.61 -16.10 17.82
C MET A 169 -6.63 -15.63 16.74
N LEU A 170 -5.33 -15.64 17.00
CA LEU A 170 -4.31 -15.27 16.01
C LEU A 170 -4.31 -16.23 14.83
N LEU A 171 -4.38 -17.54 15.08
CA LEU A 171 -4.43 -18.54 14.01
C LEU A 171 -5.64 -18.30 13.09
N LEU A 172 -6.82 -18.15 13.68
CA LEU A 172 -8.06 -17.92 12.92
C LEU A 172 -8.05 -16.55 12.23
N ALA A 173 -7.50 -15.51 12.87
CA ALA A 173 -7.37 -14.19 12.23
C ALA A 173 -6.52 -14.26 10.96
N VAL A 174 -5.37 -14.98 11.01
CA VAL A 174 -4.53 -15.21 9.82
C VAL A 174 -5.30 -15.98 8.75
N LEU A 175 -5.93 -17.09 9.11
CA LEU A 175 -6.65 -17.93 8.14
C LEU A 175 -7.84 -17.19 7.51
N ILE A 176 -8.70 -16.57 8.32
CA ILE A 176 -9.93 -15.93 7.83
C ILE A 176 -9.57 -14.70 6.98
N ASN A 177 -8.68 -13.82 7.44
CA ASN A 177 -8.32 -12.63 6.67
C ASN A 177 -7.65 -12.99 5.34
N ASN A 178 -6.64 -13.88 5.34
CA ASN A 178 -5.88 -14.18 4.13
C ASN A 178 -6.60 -15.12 3.16
N LEU A 179 -7.21 -16.20 3.64
CA LEU A 179 -7.81 -17.21 2.77
C LEU A 179 -9.24 -16.87 2.38
N LEU A 180 -10.06 -16.42 3.34
CA LEU A 180 -11.49 -16.22 3.11
C LEU A 180 -11.79 -14.80 2.65
N LEU A 181 -11.27 -13.78 3.37
CA LEU A 181 -11.55 -12.39 3.07
C LEU A 181 -10.58 -11.78 2.04
N ARG A 182 -9.53 -12.51 1.68
CA ARG A 182 -8.49 -12.09 0.74
C ARG A 182 -7.88 -10.73 1.11
N ARG A 183 -7.66 -10.51 2.39
CA ARG A 183 -6.95 -9.37 2.97
C ARG A 183 -5.56 -9.81 3.39
N ARG A 184 -4.56 -8.93 3.26
CA ARG A 184 -3.22 -9.19 3.80
C ARG A 184 -3.23 -8.98 5.31
N TYR A 185 -3.08 -10.07 6.08
CA TYR A 185 -2.92 -10.03 7.53
C TYR A 185 -1.86 -11.06 8.00
N PRO A 186 -0.89 -10.73 8.84
CA PRO A 186 -0.60 -9.37 9.29
C PRO A 186 -0.19 -8.46 8.14
N TRP A 187 -0.54 -7.18 8.23
CA TRP A 187 -0.13 -6.23 7.23
C TRP A 187 1.39 -6.00 7.33
N HIS A 188 2.07 -6.08 6.22
CA HIS A 188 3.46 -5.67 6.07
C HIS A 188 3.51 -4.84 4.81
N ALA A 189 4.30 -3.77 4.83
CA ALA A 189 4.67 -3.10 3.59
C ALA A 189 5.17 -4.16 2.61
N GLY A 190 4.66 -4.15 1.39
CA GLY A 190 5.12 -5.07 0.34
C GLY A 190 6.64 -4.98 0.21
N PRO A 191 7.32 -6.01 -0.33
CA PRO A 191 8.72 -5.87 -0.67
C PRO A 191 8.87 -4.60 -1.52
N ALA A 192 9.86 -3.76 -1.17
CA ALA A 192 10.18 -2.58 -1.96
C ALA A 192 10.25 -2.99 -3.43
N ALA A 193 9.59 -2.22 -4.31
CA ALA A 193 9.60 -2.50 -5.74
C ALA A 193 11.07 -2.70 -6.18
N GLN A 194 11.34 -3.85 -6.77
CA GLN A 194 12.71 -4.15 -7.19
C GLN A 194 13.11 -3.18 -8.29
N ASN A 195 14.29 -2.58 -8.15
CA ASN A 195 14.83 -1.70 -9.17
C ASN A 195 14.98 -2.49 -10.49
N PRO A 196 14.28 -2.09 -11.57
CA PRO A 196 14.30 -2.80 -12.84
C PRO A 196 15.69 -2.86 -13.48
N HIS A 197 16.61 -2.00 -13.04
CA HIS A 197 18.00 -1.98 -13.48
C HIS A 197 18.90 -2.95 -12.71
N LEU A 198 18.36 -3.78 -11.79
CA LEU A 198 19.10 -4.72 -10.94
C LEU A 198 20.24 -4.08 -10.15
N THR A 199 20.16 -2.79 -9.86
CA THR A 199 21.08 -2.06 -8.99
C THR A 199 20.57 -2.04 -7.56
N ARG A 200 21.45 -1.70 -6.61
CA ARG A 200 21.10 -1.60 -5.19
C ARG A 200 20.43 -0.28 -4.81
N ASP A 201 20.34 0.64 -5.75
CA ASP A 201 19.71 1.94 -5.53
C ASP A 201 18.20 1.80 -5.37
N VAL A 202 17.61 2.60 -4.51
CA VAL A 202 16.16 2.74 -4.41
C VAL A 202 15.61 3.44 -5.66
N LEU A 203 14.34 3.19 -5.97
CA LEU A 203 13.67 3.83 -7.10
C LEU A 203 13.73 5.36 -6.99
N PRO A 204 13.77 6.09 -8.11
CA PRO A 204 13.86 7.55 -8.11
C PRO A 204 12.80 8.24 -7.25
N GLU A 205 11.58 7.71 -7.23
CA GLU A 205 10.45 8.21 -6.42
C GLU A 205 10.66 8.06 -4.92
N GLN A 206 11.44 7.06 -4.51
CA GLN A 206 11.77 6.79 -3.11
C GLN A 206 13.00 7.57 -2.61
N ARG A 207 13.74 8.22 -3.51
CA ARG A 207 14.90 9.06 -3.16
C ARG A 207 14.50 10.46 -2.74
N ILE A 208 13.32 10.91 -3.16
CA ILE A 208 12.81 12.27 -2.94
C ILE A 208 11.40 12.13 -2.34
N GLY A 209 11.12 12.87 -1.28
CA GLY A 209 9.83 12.81 -0.59
C GLY A 209 9.99 12.42 0.87
N LEU A 210 8.93 11.87 1.45
CA LEU A 210 8.91 11.46 2.85
C LEU A 210 9.71 10.18 3.03
N THR A 211 10.79 10.25 3.82
CA THR A 211 11.63 9.09 4.14
C THR A 211 11.17 8.40 5.43
N HIS A 212 11.62 7.17 5.64
CA HIS A 212 11.42 6.47 6.91
C HIS A 212 11.96 7.26 8.10
N GLU A 213 13.12 7.89 7.95
CA GLU A 213 13.75 8.70 9.00
C GLU A 213 12.92 9.94 9.36
N ASP A 214 12.28 10.58 8.35
CA ASP A 214 11.41 11.74 8.57
C ASP A 214 10.16 11.35 9.37
N LEU A 215 9.58 10.19 9.07
CA LEU A 215 8.43 9.68 9.81
C LEU A 215 8.80 9.26 11.23
N GLU A 216 9.92 8.57 11.40
CA GLU A 216 10.43 8.20 12.73
C GLU A 216 10.67 9.44 13.59
N TYR A 217 11.26 10.49 12.99
CA TYR A 217 11.42 11.78 13.66
C TYR A 217 10.07 12.41 14.03
N ALA A 218 9.11 12.43 13.11
CA ALA A 218 7.80 13.02 13.35
C ALA A 218 7.01 12.25 14.44
N PHE A 219 7.07 10.94 14.45
CA PHE A 219 6.46 10.11 15.49
C PHE A 219 7.10 10.36 16.86
N LYS A 220 8.44 10.42 16.93
CA LYS A 220 9.17 10.73 18.17
C LYS A 220 8.87 12.15 18.67
N ALA A 221 8.78 13.13 17.78
CA ALA A 221 8.51 14.51 18.14
C ALA A 221 7.10 14.72 18.69
N ARG A 222 6.14 13.85 18.33
CA ARG A 222 4.74 13.99 18.72
C ARG A 222 4.44 13.43 20.12
N ASP A 223 5.30 12.58 20.68
CA ASP A 223 5.17 11.94 22.01
C ASP A 223 3.77 11.34 22.31
N THR A 224 3.05 10.93 21.26
CA THR A 224 1.73 10.31 21.35
C THR A 224 1.67 9.07 20.46
N PHE A 225 0.93 8.05 20.90
CA PHE A 225 0.67 6.88 20.08
C PHE A 225 -0.18 7.28 18.84
N VAL A 226 0.30 6.92 17.66
CA VAL A 226 -0.40 7.12 16.39
C VAL A 226 -0.83 5.75 15.88
N ASP A 227 -2.14 5.56 15.73
CA ASP A 227 -2.74 4.29 15.28
C ASP A 227 -2.75 4.19 13.75
N VAL A 228 -1.57 4.40 13.14
CA VAL A 228 -1.35 4.22 11.70
C VAL A 228 -0.01 3.53 11.53
N GLN A 229 0.04 2.56 10.63
CA GLN A 229 1.32 1.94 10.27
C GLN A 229 2.11 2.90 9.37
N GLU A 230 3.41 2.94 9.58
CA GLU A 230 4.31 3.85 8.86
C GLU A 230 4.21 3.70 7.34
N GLY A 231 4.20 2.47 6.82
CA GLY A 231 4.06 2.23 5.40
C GLY A 231 2.71 2.67 4.82
N GLU A 232 1.63 2.59 5.60
CA GLU A 232 0.31 3.09 5.21
C GLU A 232 0.29 4.62 5.16
N LEU A 233 0.99 5.28 6.09
CA LEU A 233 1.12 6.74 6.08
C LEU A 233 1.91 7.25 4.87
N VAL A 234 2.99 6.55 4.48
CA VAL A 234 3.75 6.86 3.24
C VAL A 234 2.84 6.70 2.02
N GLU A 235 2.09 5.62 1.93
CA GLU A 235 1.18 5.37 0.82
C GLU A 235 0.09 6.46 0.72
N LEU A 236 -0.54 6.82 1.84
CA LEU A 236 -1.53 7.90 1.89
C LEU A 236 -0.93 9.25 1.52
N TYR A 237 0.28 9.54 1.98
CA TYR A 237 0.99 10.77 1.61
C TYR A 237 1.25 10.83 0.11
N ASN A 238 1.78 9.75 -0.48
CA ASN A 238 2.07 9.69 -1.91
C ASN A 238 0.79 9.86 -2.74
N LEU A 239 -0.29 9.14 -2.39
CA LEU A 239 -1.60 9.31 -3.04
C LEU A 239 -2.14 10.75 -2.94
N ALA A 240 -1.96 11.40 -1.79
CA ALA A 240 -2.37 12.79 -1.61
C ALA A 240 -1.53 13.76 -2.46
N VAL A 241 -0.22 13.53 -2.56
CA VAL A 241 0.69 14.32 -3.40
C VAL A 241 0.33 14.14 -4.88
N ASP A 242 0.10 12.91 -5.32
CA ASP A 242 -0.28 12.60 -6.70
C ASP A 242 -1.59 13.30 -7.07
N HIS A 243 -2.61 13.18 -6.23
CA HIS A 243 -3.89 13.86 -6.45
C HIS A 243 -3.75 15.40 -6.44
N ALA A 244 -2.92 15.96 -5.55
CA ALA A 244 -2.64 17.38 -5.54
C ALA A 244 -1.92 17.81 -6.83
N PHE A 245 -0.98 17.00 -7.31
CA PHE A 245 -0.26 17.25 -8.55
C PHE A 245 -1.17 17.15 -9.78
N GLU A 246 -2.07 16.17 -9.85
CA GLU A 246 -3.11 16.06 -10.89
C GLU A 246 -4.01 17.29 -10.95
N ARG A 247 -4.49 17.78 -9.81
CA ARG A 247 -5.32 19.01 -9.75
C ARG A 247 -4.60 20.25 -10.23
N HIS A 248 -3.28 20.29 -10.10
CA HIS A 248 -2.45 21.43 -10.49
C HIS A 248 -1.84 21.28 -11.86
N THR A 249 -1.88 20.08 -12.46
CA THR A 249 -1.29 19.76 -13.75
C THR A 249 -2.40 19.30 -14.68
N SER A 250 -2.94 20.20 -15.47
CA SER A 250 -4.00 19.89 -16.45
C SER A 250 -3.48 19.27 -17.74
N LEU A 251 -2.20 18.89 -17.79
CA LEU A 251 -1.57 18.34 -19.01
C LEU A 251 -1.90 16.86 -19.19
N THR A 252 -2.33 16.53 -20.39
CA THR A 252 -2.60 15.17 -20.84
C THR A 252 -1.44 14.64 -21.70
N CYS A 253 -1.43 13.33 -21.96
CA CYS A 253 -0.48 12.74 -22.90
C CYS A 253 -0.60 13.37 -24.30
N GLY A 254 -1.81 13.74 -24.71
CA GLY A 254 -2.08 14.45 -25.96
C GLY A 254 -1.44 15.83 -26.05
N ASP A 255 -1.24 16.53 -24.93
CA ASP A 255 -0.61 17.87 -24.92
C ASP A 255 0.90 17.83 -25.05
N VAL A 256 1.53 16.72 -24.61
CA VAL A 256 2.99 16.61 -24.52
C VAL A 256 3.60 15.66 -25.53
N MET A 257 2.82 14.75 -26.13
CA MET A 257 3.32 13.73 -27.04
C MET A 257 3.92 14.31 -28.33
N SER A 258 4.94 13.65 -28.84
CA SER A 258 5.41 13.85 -30.21
C SER A 258 4.40 13.21 -31.18
N ARG A 259 3.89 13.99 -32.16
CA ARG A 259 2.83 13.56 -33.08
C ARG A 259 3.34 13.11 -34.45
N ASP A 260 4.47 13.62 -34.87
CA ASP A 260 5.12 13.22 -36.14
C ASP A 260 5.85 11.89 -35.89
N LEU A 261 5.13 10.79 -36.12
CA LEU A 261 5.60 9.45 -35.80
C LEU A 261 6.17 8.74 -37.03
N ILE A 262 7.34 8.19 -36.86
CA ILE A 262 7.88 7.20 -37.79
C ILE A 262 7.47 5.83 -37.26
N THR A 263 6.69 5.11 -38.04
CA THR A 263 6.19 3.78 -37.75
C THR A 263 6.62 2.76 -38.76
N VAL A 264 6.69 1.51 -38.36
CA VAL A 264 7.04 0.40 -39.26
C VAL A 264 5.94 -0.67 -39.22
N SER A 265 5.90 -1.51 -40.25
CA SER A 265 4.99 -2.65 -40.27
C SER A 265 5.66 -3.90 -39.70
N PHE A 266 4.86 -4.93 -39.39
CA PHE A 266 5.37 -6.23 -38.97
C PHE A 266 6.37 -6.83 -39.93
N SER A 267 6.15 -6.65 -41.25
CA SER A 267 6.98 -7.19 -42.34
C SER A 267 8.13 -6.32 -42.77
N THR A 268 8.32 -5.14 -42.17
CA THR A 268 9.45 -4.25 -42.45
C THR A 268 10.77 -4.98 -42.17
N GLY A 269 11.72 -4.89 -43.11
CA GLY A 269 13.04 -5.49 -42.98
C GLY A 269 13.85 -4.85 -41.84
N LEU A 270 14.73 -5.62 -41.23
CA LEU A 270 15.58 -5.11 -40.13
C LEU A 270 16.52 -4.00 -40.59
N ASP A 271 17.03 -4.09 -41.84
CA ASP A 271 17.87 -3.08 -42.50
C ASP A 271 17.13 -1.74 -42.65
N GLU A 272 15.88 -1.80 -43.07
CA GLU A 272 15.01 -0.64 -43.24
C GLU A 272 14.69 0.01 -41.92
N ALA A 273 14.25 -0.78 -40.93
CA ALA A 273 13.94 -0.28 -39.56
C ALA A 273 15.20 0.34 -38.90
N TRP A 274 16.37 -0.26 -39.10
CA TRP A 274 17.62 0.29 -38.60
C TRP A 274 17.97 1.62 -39.28
N ALA A 275 17.74 1.73 -40.60
CA ALA A 275 17.95 2.97 -41.35
C ALA A 275 17.05 4.10 -40.82
N GLU A 276 15.78 3.83 -40.55
CA GLU A 276 14.84 4.80 -39.94
C GLU A 276 15.30 5.27 -38.55
N LEU A 277 15.68 4.34 -37.66
CA LEU A 277 16.22 4.68 -36.35
C LEU A 277 17.46 5.58 -36.45
N SER A 278 18.34 5.25 -37.38
CA SER A 278 19.62 5.97 -37.58
C SER A 278 19.42 7.34 -38.22
N LEU A 279 18.59 7.42 -39.26
CA LEU A 279 18.33 8.64 -40.04
C LEU A 279 17.68 9.71 -39.16
N HIS A 280 16.65 9.30 -38.39
CA HIS A 280 15.88 10.19 -37.54
C HIS A 280 16.45 10.32 -36.12
N ARG A 281 17.54 9.60 -35.82
CA ARG A 281 18.20 9.60 -34.49
C ARG A 281 17.25 9.27 -33.35
N ILE A 282 16.27 8.39 -33.61
CA ILE A 282 15.32 7.91 -32.63
C ILE A 282 15.73 6.54 -32.09
N ARG A 283 15.18 6.13 -30.95
CA ARG A 283 15.59 4.90 -30.27
C ARG A 283 14.51 3.83 -30.31
N ALA A 284 13.32 4.15 -30.76
CA ALA A 284 12.18 3.24 -30.82
C ALA A 284 11.29 3.58 -32.04
N LEU A 285 10.69 2.54 -32.63
CA LEU A 285 9.70 2.64 -33.68
C LEU A 285 8.46 1.85 -33.26
N PRO A 286 7.28 2.48 -33.19
CA PRO A 286 6.04 1.74 -33.07
C PRO A 286 5.81 0.85 -34.29
N VAL A 287 5.43 -0.40 -34.06
CA VAL A 287 5.07 -1.36 -35.10
C VAL A 287 3.57 -1.39 -35.21
N VAL A 288 3.05 -1.09 -36.41
CA VAL A 288 1.61 -0.94 -36.63
C VAL A 288 1.10 -1.88 -37.72
N ASP A 289 -0.20 -2.15 -37.69
CA ASP A 289 -0.90 -2.84 -38.78
C ASP A 289 -1.30 -1.87 -39.90
N GLY A 290 -1.93 -2.39 -40.98
CA GLY A 290 -2.43 -1.59 -42.09
C GLY A 290 -3.51 -0.57 -41.74
N PHE A 291 -4.03 -0.58 -40.51
CA PHE A 291 -5.02 0.36 -39.99
C PHE A 291 -4.43 1.35 -39.00
N GLY A 292 -3.10 1.31 -38.75
CA GLY A 292 -2.40 2.14 -37.76
C GLY A 292 -2.53 1.68 -36.32
N ARG A 293 -3.03 0.46 -36.04
CA ARG A 293 -3.14 -0.09 -34.71
C ARG A 293 -1.79 -0.65 -34.26
N LEU A 294 -1.48 -0.48 -32.97
CA LEU A 294 -0.25 -0.94 -32.37
C LEU A 294 -0.17 -2.47 -32.32
N LEU A 295 0.87 -3.04 -32.89
CA LEU A 295 1.24 -4.46 -32.81
C LEU A 295 2.38 -4.70 -31.84
N GLY A 296 3.26 -3.72 -31.66
CA GLY A 296 4.45 -3.82 -30.84
C GLY A 296 5.31 -2.56 -30.92
N ILE A 297 6.48 -2.64 -30.33
CA ILE A 297 7.52 -1.61 -30.45
C ILE A 297 8.85 -2.30 -30.70
N VAL A 298 9.68 -1.73 -31.60
CA VAL A 298 11.05 -2.17 -31.81
C VAL A 298 12.00 -1.06 -31.38
N THR A 299 13.02 -1.42 -30.62
CA THR A 299 13.99 -0.51 -30.04
C THR A 299 15.42 -0.94 -30.37
N LEU A 300 16.41 -0.05 -30.17
CA LEU A 300 17.83 -0.41 -30.30
C LEU A 300 18.22 -1.61 -29.40
N THR A 301 17.56 -1.75 -28.24
CA THR A 301 17.80 -2.88 -27.33
C THR A 301 17.35 -4.21 -27.94
N ASP A 302 16.29 -4.21 -28.74
CA ASP A 302 15.82 -5.41 -29.43
C ASP A 302 16.82 -5.89 -30.48
N PHE A 303 17.41 -4.97 -31.22
CA PHE A 303 18.52 -5.31 -32.13
C PHE A 303 19.75 -5.85 -31.41
N LEU A 304 20.13 -5.24 -30.28
CA LEU A 304 21.28 -5.70 -29.50
C LEU A 304 21.04 -7.07 -28.88
N ARG A 305 19.81 -7.39 -28.47
CA ARG A 305 19.41 -8.70 -27.92
C ARG A 305 19.60 -9.82 -28.95
N GLU A 306 19.27 -9.56 -30.22
CA GLU A 306 19.49 -10.53 -31.30
C GLU A 306 20.96 -10.81 -31.56
N LEU A 307 21.86 -9.97 -31.10
CA LEU A 307 23.30 -10.16 -31.28
C LEU A 307 23.95 -11.08 -30.26
N ASP A 308 23.22 -11.59 -29.30
CA ASP A 308 23.68 -12.52 -28.25
C ASP A 308 24.94 -12.04 -27.50
N HIS A 309 24.95 -10.74 -27.12
CA HIS A 309 26.02 -10.06 -26.38
C HIS A 309 27.46 -10.31 -26.88
N PRO A 310 27.80 -10.02 -28.13
CA PRO A 310 29.12 -10.24 -28.61
C PRO A 310 30.14 -9.29 -27.94
N PRO A 311 31.42 -9.67 -27.86
CA PRO A 311 32.46 -8.74 -27.43
C PRO A 311 32.51 -7.52 -28.36
N LEU A 312 32.81 -6.34 -27.81
CA LEU A 312 32.78 -5.06 -28.51
C LEU A 312 33.44 -5.04 -29.91
N PRO A 313 34.61 -5.69 -30.14
CA PRO A 313 35.23 -5.71 -31.45
C PRO A 313 34.40 -6.41 -32.54
N ALA A 314 33.54 -7.35 -32.15
CA ALA A 314 32.71 -8.13 -33.08
C ALA A 314 31.30 -7.49 -33.29
N LEU A 315 30.89 -6.51 -32.47
CA LEU A 315 29.57 -5.94 -32.50
C LEU A 315 29.17 -5.39 -33.87
N GLY A 316 30.04 -4.57 -34.47
CA GLY A 316 29.75 -3.97 -35.76
C GLY A 316 29.66 -4.97 -36.91
N VAL A 317 30.43 -6.07 -36.87
CA VAL A 317 30.37 -7.14 -37.85
C VAL A 317 29.06 -7.90 -37.72
N ARG A 318 28.72 -8.34 -36.50
CA ARG A 318 27.49 -9.08 -36.24
C ARG A 318 26.22 -8.25 -36.50
N LEU A 319 26.22 -6.96 -36.18
CA LEU A 319 25.11 -6.07 -36.52
C LEU A 319 24.95 -5.97 -38.05
N ARG A 320 26.06 -5.85 -38.81
CA ARG A 320 26.00 -5.85 -40.26
C ARG A 320 25.46 -7.17 -40.82
N ASP A 321 25.85 -8.29 -40.23
CA ASP A 321 25.37 -9.62 -40.64
C ASP A 321 23.87 -9.79 -40.28
N LEU A 322 23.41 -9.30 -39.16
CA LEU A 322 21.98 -9.26 -38.78
C LEU A 322 21.18 -8.46 -39.82
N LEU A 323 21.65 -7.26 -40.17
CA LEU A 323 20.96 -6.35 -41.10
C LEU A 323 21.04 -6.80 -42.55
N ARG A 324 21.98 -7.68 -42.91
CA ARG A 324 22.13 -8.15 -44.30
C ARG A 324 21.03 -9.16 -44.63
N ARG A 325 20.18 -8.87 -45.63
CA ARG A 325 19.13 -9.79 -46.09
C ARG A 325 19.71 -11.11 -46.56
N THR A 326 19.10 -12.21 -46.16
CA THR A 326 19.51 -13.54 -46.63
C THR A 326 18.97 -13.79 -48.03
N PRO A 327 19.84 -14.12 -49.01
CA PRO A 327 19.36 -14.49 -50.33
C PRO A 327 18.79 -15.90 -50.29
N GLY A 328 17.46 -16.01 -50.27
CA GLY A 328 16.75 -17.30 -50.24
C GLY A 328 15.43 -17.25 -49.50
N THR A 329 14.73 -18.37 -49.51
CA THR A 329 13.41 -18.53 -48.85
C THR A 329 13.49 -19.04 -47.39
N HIS A 330 14.68 -19.36 -46.90
CA HIS A 330 14.91 -19.86 -45.53
C HIS A 330 16.02 -19.04 -44.88
N SER A 331 15.75 -18.54 -43.68
CA SER A 331 16.72 -17.83 -42.84
C SER A 331 16.66 -18.39 -41.43
N GLU A 332 17.83 -18.65 -40.83
CA GLU A 332 17.94 -19.02 -39.40
C GLU A 332 17.96 -17.81 -38.48
N LYS A 333 18.15 -16.61 -39.03
CA LYS A 333 18.15 -15.33 -38.30
C LYS A 333 16.84 -14.57 -38.51
N ALA A 334 16.56 -13.60 -37.62
CA ALA A 334 15.48 -12.66 -37.81
C ALA A 334 15.69 -11.78 -39.03
N GLU A 335 14.68 -11.63 -39.87
CA GLU A 335 14.73 -10.83 -41.14
C GLU A 335 13.77 -9.63 -41.08
N VAL A 336 12.73 -9.70 -40.27
CA VAL A 336 11.67 -8.68 -40.16
C VAL A 336 11.44 -8.22 -38.74
N VAL A 337 10.99 -6.98 -38.57
CA VAL A 337 10.72 -6.33 -37.31
C VAL A 337 9.79 -7.16 -36.43
N GLY A 338 8.78 -7.80 -36.99
CA GLY A 338 7.81 -8.61 -36.27
C GLY A 338 8.40 -9.81 -35.52
N GLN A 339 9.62 -10.24 -35.86
CA GLN A 339 10.32 -11.32 -35.20
C GLN A 339 11.06 -10.89 -33.94
N ILE A 340 11.53 -9.61 -33.88
CA ILE A 340 12.34 -9.08 -32.79
C ILE A 340 11.59 -8.10 -31.90
N MET A 341 10.45 -7.54 -32.32
CA MET A 341 9.71 -6.52 -31.61
C MET A 341 9.20 -7.02 -30.24
N THR A 342 9.12 -6.12 -29.30
CA THR A 342 8.40 -6.33 -28.04
C THR A 342 6.90 -6.15 -28.27
N ARG A 343 6.10 -7.21 -27.96
CA ARG A 343 4.64 -7.21 -28.18
C ARG A 343 3.85 -6.68 -27.00
N ALA A 344 4.30 -6.95 -25.77
CA ALA A 344 3.68 -6.46 -24.55
C ALA A 344 4.13 -5.01 -24.28
N VAL A 345 3.54 -4.06 -25.00
CA VAL A 345 3.89 -2.64 -24.92
C VAL A 345 3.04 -1.94 -23.88
N VAL A 346 3.69 -1.15 -23.03
CA VAL A 346 3.00 -0.19 -22.17
C VAL A 346 2.56 0.98 -23.04
N THR A 347 1.27 1.27 -23.03
CA THR A 347 0.64 2.34 -23.82
C THR A 347 -0.05 3.36 -22.93
N ALA A 348 -0.28 4.55 -23.45
CA ALA A 348 -1.09 5.59 -22.83
C ALA A 348 -2.27 5.96 -23.74
N HIS A 349 -3.31 6.56 -23.17
CA HIS A 349 -4.39 7.18 -23.93
C HIS A 349 -4.16 8.69 -24.08
N VAL A 350 -4.70 9.30 -25.14
CA VAL A 350 -4.56 10.74 -25.41
C VAL A 350 -4.97 11.59 -24.20
N ASP A 351 -6.07 11.26 -23.55
CA ASP A 351 -6.63 12.00 -22.42
C ASP A 351 -6.01 11.61 -21.06
N MET A 352 -5.07 10.65 -21.04
CA MET A 352 -4.44 10.22 -19.79
C MET A 352 -3.56 11.35 -19.21
N PRO A 353 -3.70 11.69 -17.91
CA PRO A 353 -2.83 12.65 -17.26
C PRO A 353 -1.36 12.21 -17.33
N ILE A 354 -0.44 13.15 -17.57
CA ILE A 354 1.00 12.85 -17.60
C ILE A 354 1.54 12.32 -16.28
N THR A 355 0.91 12.64 -15.18
CA THR A 355 1.23 12.17 -13.82
C THR A 355 1.24 10.64 -13.73
N SER A 356 0.24 10.00 -14.35
CA SER A 356 0.13 8.55 -14.40
C SER A 356 1.30 7.88 -15.14
N LEU A 357 1.98 8.62 -16.04
CA LEU A 357 3.15 8.11 -16.76
C LEU A 357 4.43 8.19 -15.96
N VAL A 358 4.54 9.14 -15.01
CA VAL A 358 5.74 9.30 -14.18
C VAL A 358 6.06 8.00 -13.43
N HIS A 359 5.07 7.44 -12.73
CA HIS A 359 5.21 6.15 -12.06
C HIS A 359 5.54 5.00 -13.01
N THR A 360 4.84 4.95 -14.15
CA THR A 360 5.06 3.91 -15.15
C THR A 360 6.47 3.92 -15.72
N LEU A 361 7.01 5.11 -15.99
CA LEU A 361 8.37 5.29 -16.53
C LEU A 361 9.42 4.92 -15.46
N ALA A 362 9.19 5.29 -14.20
CA ALA A 362 10.12 5.02 -13.13
C ALA A 362 10.14 3.54 -12.70
N GLU A 363 8.96 2.91 -12.57
CA GLU A 363 8.84 1.53 -12.08
C GLU A 363 9.16 0.46 -13.14
N LYS A 364 8.76 0.70 -14.40
CA LYS A 364 8.90 -0.31 -15.47
C LYS A 364 10.14 -0.14 -16.34
N ALA A 365 10.99 0.86 -16.06
CA ALA A 365 12.17 1.21 -16.88
C ALA A 365 11.84 1.37 -18.36
N VAL A 366 10.64 1.85 -18.68
CA VAL A 366 10.17 2.08 -20.05
C VAL A 366 10.50 3.52 -20.43
N HIS A 367 11.09 3.71 -21.60
CA HIS A 367 11.50 5.04 -22.05
C HIS A 367 10.68 5.59 -23.22
N HIS A 368 9.83 4.78 -23.82
CA HIS A 368 9.01 5.14 -24.97
C HIS A 368 7.61 4.56 -24.78
N ILE A 369 6.61 5.43 -24.63
CA ILE A 369 5.22 5.03 -24.42
C ILE A 369 4.40 5.50 -25.63
N PRO A 370 3.96 4.58 -26.50
CA PRO A 370 3.02 4.92 -27.58
C PRO A 370 1.70 5.42 -27.00
N VAL A 371 1.17 6.49 -27.57
CA VAL A 371 -0.12 7.07 -27.21
C VAL A 371 -1.16 6.63 -28.23
N LEU A 372 -2.27 6.11 -27.74
CA LEU A 372 -3.36 5.59 -28.54
C LEU A 372 -4.60 6.51 -28.46
N ASP A 373 -5.36 6.54 -29.55
CA ASP A 373 -6.69 7.14 -29.60
C ASP A 373 -7.78 6.13 -29.20
N ASP A 374 -9.04 6.57 -29.19
CA ASP A 374 -10.21 5.73 -28.92
C ASP A 374 -10.36 4.54 -29.87
N THR A 375 -9.76 4.62 -31.05
CA THR A 375 -9.78 3.56 -32.07
C THR A 375 -8.57 2.63 -32.01
N GLN A 376 -7.77 2.74 -30.95
CA GLN A 376 -6.52 1.98 -30.72
C GLN A 376 -5.44 2.22 -31.77
N ARG A 377 -5.45 3.36 -32.44
CA ARG A 377 -4.40 3.78 -33.36
C ARG A 377 -3.32 4.55 -32.61
N VAL A 378 -2.10 4.38 -33.04
CA VAL A 378 -0.96 5.15 -32.51
C VAL A 378 -1.04 6.56 -33.07
N VAL A 379 -1.20 7.55 -32.19
CA VAL A 379 -1.32 8.98 -32.55
C VAL A 379 -0.16 9.82 -32.00
N GLY A 380 0.66 9.25 -31.15
CA GLY A 380 1.82 9.93 -30.57
C GLY A 380 2.73 8.97 -29.81
N ILE A 381 3.83 9.52 -29.34
CA ILE A 381 4.75 8.84 -28.40
C ILE A 381 5.18 9.83 -27.33
N VAL A 382 5.24 9.36 -26.08
CA VAL A 382 5.75 10.14 -24.94
C VAL A 382 7.01 9.51 -24.42
N THR A 383 8.00 10.36 -24.15
CA THR A 383 9.29 10.00 -23.56
C THR A 383 9.53 10.78 -22.26
N PRO A 384 10.51 10.38 -21.42
CA PRO A 384 10.90 11.18 -20.24
C PRO A 384 11.28 12.62 -20.59
N SER A 385 11.82 12.88 -21.79
CA SER A 385 12.20 14.23 -22.23
C SER A 385 10.97 15.12 -22.43
N ASP A 386 9.87 14.58 -22.94
CA ASP A 386 8.62 15.32 -23.15
C ASP A 386 8.00 15.72 -21.80
N ILE A 387 8.00 14.79 -20.84
CA ILE A 387 7.52 15.05 -19.48
C ILE A 387 8.38 16.12 -18.79
N ASN A 388 9.70 15.99 -18.86
CA ASN A 388 10.61 16.97 -18.26
C ASN A 388 10.43 18.36 -18.86
N ALA A 389 10.25 18.47 -20.18
CA ALA A 389 10.00 19.75 -20.85
C ALA A 389 8.66 20.37 -20.44
N ALA A 390 7.61 19.54 -20.30
CA ALA A 390 6.30 19.97 -19.85
C ALA A 390 6.32 20.49 -18.41
N LEU A 391 6.96 19.74 -17.50
CA LEU A 391 7.11 20.13 -16.09
C LEU A 391 7.93 21.43 -15.94
N TYR A 392 9.03 21.55 -16.69
CA TYR A 392 9.85 22.77 -16.69
C TYR A 392 9.04 24.01 -17.11
N LYS A 393 8.26 23.89 -18.19
CA LYS A 393 7.40 24.99 -18.67
C LYS A 393 6.35 25.37 -17.64
N GLN A 394 5.72 24.39 -16.98
CA GLN A 394 4.74 24.67 -15.93
C GLN A 394 5.35 25.41 -14.73
N LEU A 395 6.54 24.98 -14.29
CA LEU A 395 7.26 25.66 -13.21
C LEU A 395 7.59 27.10 -13.58
N ALA A 396 8.09 27.33 -14.80
CA ALA A 396 8.45 28.66 -15.31
C ALA A 396 7.24 29.62 -15.42
N LEU A 397 6.06 29.09 -15.73
CA LEU A 397 4.83 29.89 -15.84
C LEU A 397 4.18 30.18 -14.47
N ARG A 398 4.57 29.51 -13.40
CA ARG A 398 4.06 29.71 -12.03
C ARG A 398 4.95 30.61 -11.17
N THR A 399 6.15 30.98 -11.67
CA THR A 399 6.98 31.97 -10.98
C THR A 399 6.43 33.36 -11.32
N PRO A 400 5.94 34.16 -10.32
CA PRO A 400 5.36 35.48 -10.53
C PRO A 400 6.39 36.48 -11.06
#